data_17c9c25f842c72143db04d5fcda742dd
#
_entry.id   17c9c25f842c72143db04d5fcda742dd
#
_cell.length_a   1.000
_cell.length_b   1.000
_cell.length_c   1.000
_cell.angle_alpha   90.00
_cell.angle_beta   90.00
_cell.angle_gamma   90.00
#
_symmetry.space_group_name_H-M   'P 1'
#
loop_
_entity.id
_entity.type
_entity.pdbx_description
1 polymer ?
#
loop_
_entity_poly.entity_id
_entity_poly.type
_entity_poly.pdbx_seq_one_letter_code
_entity_poly.pdbx_strand_id
1 'polypeptide(L)'
;MHKVSAIKIVALAFSFLTALSGYASPDLVDPKSSGTVISEIGSSSEEWRKTISLLTREPLWKARDAYDASHVLMTPMHFAFAVGDTKGVKEFEYLMDRFARQELPGGQLNQAQWMYFVTRYLALRVEFNYPLNAVDSYLAQRTSNWLHNRWLYEPSYQWGEIPLTGIKSKITFIQKKSEWPLSYYPAITDYELFLFSAASDLRFIYEKQQEKILIDPQVKESIKEMQSAGITTILERGTFTSDGGWLFQPGVWRDHPDFRFAGHTDLKTNLEEKRVPNISEDSSHSHRWPLFFRSMIAASDSKDKNRKLLLKAYEGFSNQFTQKVVIVENGSILLKNYMDGSNGIYRYKYATIGSNDNLGYGPSSLSGILGLSWYPFGSNVSGIYKIYENSYPLKENILRLYVGPNTTREVNPLFSWPSFFTNGFAELIAKQGTYISLHYQQDKN
;
A
#
# COMPACT_ATOMS: atom_id res chain seq x y z
N MET A 1 34.92 0.84 -60.05
CA MET A 1 35.34 1.98 -59.19
C MET A 1 34.11 2.60 -58.57
N HIS A 2 33.77 2.22 -57.32
CA HIS A 2 32.98 3.06 -56.42
C HIS A 2 33.31 2.61 -55.00
N LYS A 3 33.90 3.52 -54.26
CA LYS A 3 34.29 3.35 -52.83
C LYS A 3 33.07 3.40 -51.97
N VAL A 4 32.83 2.35 -51.15
CA VAL A 4 31.88 2.33 -50.06
C VAL A 4 32.63 2.74 -48.80
N SER A 5 32.19 3.82 -48.19
CA SER A 5 32.73 4.42 -46.97
C SER A 5 32.24 3.62 -45.76
N ALA A 6 33.17 3.13 -44.92
CA ALA A 6 32.89 2.44 -43.69
C ALA A 6 32.47 3.41 -42.58
N ILE A 7 31.27 3.29 -42.09
CA ILE A 7 30.79 4.00 -40.86
C ILE A 7 31.24 3.19 -39.65
N LYS A 8 32.13 3.79 -38.85
CA LYS A 8 32.53 3.26 -37.55
C LYS A 8 31.40 3.46 -36.54
N ILE A 9 30.81 2.35 -36.09
CA ILE A 9 29.92 2.31 -34.93
C ILE A 9 30.81 2.26 -33.70
N VAL A 10 30.82 3.33 -32.92
CA VAL A 10 31.44 3.38 -31.59
C VAL A 10 30.44 2.76 -30.62
N ALA A 11 30.70 1.54 -30.20
CA ALA A 11 30.00 0.90 -29.11
C ALA A 11 30.46 1.51 -27.78
N LEU A 12 29.62 2.32 -27.16
CA LEU A 12 29.78 2.70 -25.74
C LEU A 12 29.35 1.52 -24.87
N ALA A 13 30.33 0.78 -24.39
CA ALA A 13 30.12 -0.20 -23.34
C ALA A 13 29.91 0.53 -22.01
N PHE A 14 28.67 0.61 -21.53
CA PHE A 14 28.36 0.95 -20.14
C PHE A 14 28.68 -0.26 -19.27
N SER A 15 29.79 -0.17 -18.58
CA SER A 15 30.15 -1.11 -17.51
C SER A 15 29.22 -0.89 -16.33
N PHE A 16 28.20 -1.71 -16.18
CA PHE A 16 27.50 -1.88 -14.91
C PHE A 16 28.39 -2.68 -13.96
N LEU A 17 29.19 -2.01 -13.18
CA LEU A 17 29.85 -2.62 -12.03
C LEU A 17 28.87 -2.66 -10.86
N THR A 18 28.54 -3.87 -10.50
CA THR A 18 27.85 -4.32 -9.31
C THR A 18 28.37 -3.65 -8.03
N ALA A 19 27.54 -2.83 -7.41
CA ALA A 19 27.62 -2.54 -5.98
C ALA A 19 26.45 -3.26 -5.27
N LEU A 20 26.60 -4.57 -5.07
CA LEU A 20 25.85 -5.34 -4.09
C LEU A 20 26.55 -5.17 -2.74
N SER A 21 26.39 -4.03 -2.10
CA SER A 21 26.78 -3.82 -0.71
C SER A 21 25.54 -3.65 0.16
N GLY A 22 25.52 -4.51 1.16
CA GLY A 22 24.61 -4.67 2.27
C GLY A 22 23.59 -3.57 2.54
N TYR A 23 22.33 -3.98 2.67
CA TYR A 23 21.38 -3.23 3.44
C TYR A 23 21.88 -3.21 4.90
N ALA A 24 22.67 -2.18 5.23
CA ALA A 24 22.85 -1.80 6.61
C ALA A 24 21.51 -1.37 7.16
N SER A 25 21.23 -1.70 8.40
CA SER A 25 20.14 -1.08 9.16
C SER A 25 20.24 0.43 8.98
N PRO A 26 19.13 1.17 8.82
CA PRO A 26 19.19 2.62 8.66
C PRO A 26 20.05 3.19 9.77
N ASP A 27 21.16 3.81 9.40
CA ASP A 27 21.97 4.55 10.35
C ASP A 27 21.07 5.62 10.99
N LEU A 28 21.09 5.64 12.31
CA LEU A 28 20.29 6.54 13.12
C LEU A 28 20.47 7.97 12.61
N VAL A 29 19.38 8.60 12.19
CA VAL A 29 19.34 10.04 11.98
C VAL A 29 19.79 10.66 13.28
N ASP A 30 20.90 11.42 13.26
CA ASP A 30 21.39 12.15 14.43
C ASP A 30 20.23 13.00 14.98
N PRO A 31 19.82 12.84 16.26
CA PRO A 31 18.76 13.63 16.86
C PRO A 31 18.94 15.14 16.70
N LYS A 32 20.17 15.58 16.43
CA LYS A 32 20.48 16.99 16.14
C LYS A 32 20.06 17.43 14.71
N SER A 33 20.02 16.51 13.74
CA SER A 33 19.52 16.83 12.40
C SER A 33 18.00 16.88 12.36
N SER A 34 17.31 16.15 13.23
CA SER A 34 15.85 16.19 13.35
C SER A 34 15.31 17.56 13.79
N GLY A 35 16.07 18.29 14.62
CA GLY A 35 15.70 19.64 15.08
C GLY A 35 15.62 20.67 13.95
N THR A 36 16.51 20.57 12.95
CA THR A 36 16.55 21.48 11.80
C THR A 36 15.42 21.18 10.81
N VAL A 37 15.15 19.91 10.58
CA VAL A 37 14.05 19.46 9.70
C VAL A 37 12.69 19.80 10.30
N ILE A 38 12.51 19.62 11.61
CA ILE A 38 11.30 20.02 12.32
C ILE A 38 11.11 21.55 12.26
N SER A 39 12.20 22.36 12.21
CA SER A 39 12.11 23.81 12.08
C SER A 39 11.75 24.27 10.66
N GLU A 40 12.12 23.55 9.63
CA GLU A 40 11.75 23.83 8.22
C GLU A 40 10.30 23.42 7.90
N ILE A 41 9.83 22.37 8.54
CA ILE A 41 8.41 21.98 8.55
C ILE A 41 7.64 22.75 9.63
N GLY A 42 8.30 23.58 10.37
CA GLY A 42 8.10 24.01 11.75
C GLY A 42 6.84 24.76 12.10
N SER A 43 6.26 25.60 11.25
CA SER A 43 4.91 26.13 11.49
C SER A 43 3.84 25.05 11.32
N SER A 44 4.14 24.02 10.55
CA SER A 44 3.26 22.88 10.27
C SER A 44 3.27 21.80 11.36
N SER A 45 4.31 21.69 12.19
CA SER A 45 4.44 20.56 13.14
C SER A 45 3.37 20.53 14.23
N GLU A 46 2.92 21.67 14.70
CA GLU A 46 1.80 21.75 15.65
C GLU A 46 0.45 21.60 14.95
N GLU A 47 0.31 22.16 13.75
CA GLU A 47 -0.91 22.07 12.95
C GLU A 47 -1.19 20.64 12.49
N TRP A 48 -0.18 19.91 12.01
CA TRP A 48 -0.42 18.54 11.60
C TRP A 48 -0.76 17.63 12.79
N ARG A 49 -0.15 17.84 13.95
CA ARG A 49 -0.52 17.10 15.16
C ARG A 49 -1.95 17.38 15.59
N LYS A 50 -2.41 18.62 15.53
CA LYS A 50 -3.81 18.98 15.79
C LYS A 50 -4.75 18.26 14.82
N THR A 51 -4.43 18.24 13.53
CA THR A 51 -5.23 17.55 12.52
C THR A 51 -5.28 16.05 12.78
N ILE A 52 -4.14 15.41 13.05
CA ILE A 52 -4.08 13.99 13.36
C ILE A 52 -4.79 13.64 14.67
N SER A 53 -4.69 14.49 15.70
CA SER A 53 -5.35 14.24 16.97
C SER A 53 -6.88 14.15 16.85
N LEU A 54 -7.48 14.78 15.86
CA LEU A 54 -8.89 14.60 15.56
C LEU A 54 -9.22 13.14 15.23
N LEU A 55 -8.41 12.50 14.39
CA LEU A 55 -8.61 11.10 14.01
C LEU A 55 -8.16 10.11 15.09
N THR A 56 -7.04 10.37 15.76
CA THR A 56 -6.56 9.45 16.81
C THR A 56 -7.48 9.44 18.04
N ARG A 57 -8.32 10.45 18.23
CA ARG A 57 -9.26 10.57 19.35
C ARG A 57 -10.69 10.19 19.01
N GLU A 58 -11.05 10.12 17.73
CA GLU A 58 -12.35 9.66 17.28
C GLU A 58 -12.54 8.13 17.50
N PRO A 59 -13.79 7.68 17.68
CA PRO A 59 -14.07 6.25 17.79
C PRO A 59 -13.99 5.58 16.41
N LEU A 60 -12.79 5.28 15.93
CA LEU A 60 -12.51 4.69 14.61
C LEU A 60 -12.82 3.18 14.53
N TRP A 61 -13.67 2.66 15.41
CA TRP A 61 -13.97 1.23 15.51
C TRP A 61 -15.26 0.81 14.80
N LYS A 62 -15.91 1.74 14.13
CA LYS A 62 -17.13 1.45 13.40
C LYS A 62 -16.78 1.01 11.98
N ALA A 63 -16.96 -0.29 11.73
CA ALA A 63 -16.95 -0.85 10.38
C ALA A 63 -15.94 -0.17 9.42
N ARG A 64 -16.44 0.55 8.42
CA ARG A 64 -15.64 1.17 7.37
C ARG A 64 -14.70 2.28 7.85
N ASP A 65 -15.04 2.99 8.92
CA ASP A 65 -14.20 4.07 9.43
C ASP A 65 -12.81 3.58 9.86
N ALA A 66 -12.72 2.42 10.51
CA ALA A 66 -11.43 1.82 10.86
C ALA A 66 -10.57 1.49 9.64
N TYR A 67 -11.21 1.02 8.56
CA TYR A 67 -10.53 0.71 7.30
C TYR A 67 -10.01 1.98 6.63
N ASP A 68 -10.84 2.99 6.46
CA ASP A 68 -10.46 4.22 5.76
C ASP A 68 -9.44 5.04 6.59
N ALA A 69 -9.61 5.14 7.91
CA ALA A 69 -8.67 5.79 8.81
C ALA A 69 -7.28 5.17 8.78
N SER A 70 -7.17 3.84 8.75
CA SER A 70 -5.87 3.17 8.70
C SER A 70 -5.13 3.43 7.39
N HIS A 71 -5.82 3.67 6.28
CA HIS A 71 -5.17 4.14 5.05
C HIS A 71 -4.66 5.57 5.18
N VAL A 72 -5.52 6.48 5.64
CA VAL A 72 -5.20 7.91 5.74
C VAL A 72 -4.11 8.19 6.78
N LEU A 73 -4.12 7.45 7.90
CA LEU A 73 -3.16 7.62 8.99
C LEU A 73 -1.80 6.95 8.73
N MET A 74 -1.67 6.11 7.70
CA MET A 74 -0.42 5.42 7.42
C MET A 74 0.73 6.41 7.11
N THR A 75 0.50 7.39 6.25
CA THR A 75 1.50 8.41 5.88
C THR A 75 1.92 9.28 7.09
N PRO A 76 1.00 9.89 7.86
CA PRO A 76 1.35 10.63 9.07
C PRO A 76 2.10 9.79 10.11
N MET A 77 1.75 8.52 10.26
CA MET A 77 2.43 7.62 11.18
C MET A 77 3.90 7.42 10.75
N HIS A 78 4.15 7.04 9.51
CA HIS A 78 5.50 6.90 8.99
C HIS A 78 6.29 8.20 9.09
N PHE A 79 5.65 9.34 8.80
CA PHE A 79 6.27 10.65 8.93
C PHE A 79 6.74 10.92 10.36
N ALA A 80 5.88 10.70 11.36
CA ALA A 80 6.23 10.94 12.76
C ALA A 80 7.50 10.18 13.18
N PHE A 81 7.62 8.92 12.81
CA PHE A 81 8.81 8.11 13.09
C PHE A 81 10.02 8.58 12.28
N ALA A 82 9.88 8.82 10.99
CA ALA A 82 10.97 9.20 10.10
C ALA A 82 11.64 10.54 10.48
N VAL A 83 10.87 11.50 10.98
CA VAL A 83 11.40 12.81 11.45
C VAL A 83 11.75 12.84 12.93
N GLY A 84 11.54 11.72 13.66
CA GLY A 84 11.76 11.68 15.10
C GLY A 84 10.83 12.61 15.91
N ASP A 85 9.62 12.91 15.41
CA ASP A 85 8.64 13.72 16.15
C ASP A 85 8.02 12.93 17.30
N THR A 86 8.65 13.02 18.48
CA THR A 86 8.22 12.31 19.67
C THR A 86 6.80 12.65 20.12
N LYS A 87 6.30 13.87 19.85
CA LYS A 87 4.92 14.26 20.16
C LYS A 87 3.95 13.62 19.16
N GLY A 88 4.31 13.57 17.87
CA GLY A 88 3.56 12.87 16.85
C GLY A 88 3.48 11.36 17.11
N VAL A 89 4.60 10.74 17.47
CA VAL A 89 4.61 9.32 17.88
C VAL A 89 3.68 9.07 19.06
N LYS A 90 3.63 9.97 20.06
CA LYS A 90 2.69 9.85 21.20
C LYS A 90 1.22 9.91 20.80
N GLU A 91 0.83 10.62 19.75
CA GLU A 91 -0.55 10.57 19.25
C GLU A 91 -0.91 9.15 18.75
N PHE A 92 0.03 8.46 18.10
CA PHE A 92 -0.18 7.07 17.69
C PHE A 92 -0.10 6.09 18.87
N GLU A 93 0.77 6.33 19.86
CA GLU A 93 0.75 5.56 21.12
C GLU A 93 -0.62 5.64 21.80
N TYR A 94 -1.19 6.84 21.88
CA TYR A 94 -2.53 7.05 22.43
C TYR A 94 -3.62 6.27 21.65
N LEU A 95 -3.56 6.32 20.30
CA LEU A 95 -4.47 5.55 19.48
C LEU A 95 -4.34 4.04 19.74
N MET A 96 -3.12 3.53 19.85
CA MET A 96 -2.84 2.11 20.11
C MET A 96 -3.29 1.69 21.52
N ASP A 97 -3.09 2.53 22.53
CA ASP A 97 -3.59 2.28 23.89
C ASP A 97 -5.13 2.19 23.93
N ARG A 98 -5.82 3.07 23.20
CA ARG A 98 -7.28 2.97 23.03
C ARG A 98 -7.69 1.69 22.34
N PHE A 99 -7.03 1.34 21.23
CA PHE A 99 -7.32 0.13 20.47
C PHE A 99 -7.10 -1.14 21.32
N ALA A 100 -6.08 -1.17 22.16
CA ALA A 100 -5.83 -2.31 23.05
C ALA A 100 -7.01 -2.62 23.99
N ARG A 101 -7.85 -1.63 24.31
CA ARG A 101 -8.99 -1.75 25.23
C ARG A 101 -10.33 -1.94 24.53
N GLN A 102 -10.35 -1.99 23.20
CA GLN A 102 -11.59 -2.01 22.42
C GLN A 102 -11.74 -3.33 21.66
N GLU A 103 -12.97 -3.64 21.29
CA GLU A 103 -13.25 -4.74 20.38
C GLU A 103 -12.71 -4.43 18.97
N LEU A 104 -12.56 -5.48 18.17
CA LEU A 104 -12.15 -5.32 16.77
C LEU A 104 -13.25 -4.65 15.96
N PRO A 105 -12.91 -3.86 14.92
CA PRO A 105 -13.90 -3.31 14.01
C PRO A 105 -14.70 -4.41 13.33
N GLY A 106 -15.95 -4.11 12.97
CA GLY A 106 -16.79 -5.04 12.24
C GLY A 106 -16.25 -5.33 10.83
N GLY A 107 -16.42 -6.57 10.36
CA GLY A 107 -16.04 -7.00 9.01
C GLY A 107 -14.57 -7.47 8.90
N GLN A 108 -14.39 -8.62 8.24
CA GLN A 108 -13.06 -9.25 8.15
C GLN A 108 -12.01 -8.38 7.44
N LEU A 109 -12.39 -7.72 6.36
CA LEU A 109 -11.50 -6.83 5.61
C LEU A 109 -11.08 -5.62 6.45
N ASN A 110 -12.02 -5.00 7.16
CA ASN A 110 -11.73 -3.87 8.04
C ASN A 110 -10.78 -4.28 9.17
N GLN A 111 -10.98 -5.48 9.75
CA GLN A 111 -10.06 -6.04 10.74
C GLN A 111 -8.67 -6.28 10.17
N ALA A 112 -8.56 -6.86 8.99
CA ALA A 112 -7.27 -7.18 8.36
C ALA A 112 -6.45 -5.91 8.10
N GLN A 113 -7.07 -4.86 7.53
CA GLN A 113 -6.41 -3.58 7.32
C GLN A 113 -6.00 -2.91 8.64
N TRP A 114 -6.87 -2.95 9.65
CA TRP A 114 -6.57 -2.39 10.96
C TRP A 114 -5.43 -3.13 11.67
N MET A 115 -5.41 -4.47 11.61
CA MET A 115 -4.33 -5.27 12.17
C MET A 115 -3.00 -5.01 11.45
N TYR A 116 -3.03 -4.82 10.14
CA TYR A 116 -1.84 -4.41 9.41
C TYR A 116 -1.35 -3.01 9.83
N PHE A 117 -2.25 -2.05 10.05
CA PHE A 117 -1.88 -0.74 10.59
C PHE A 117 -1.20 -0.84 11.97
N VAL A 118 -1.73 -1.68 12.85
CA VAL A 118 -1.14 -1.95 14.19
C VAL A 118 0.25 -2.59 14.07
N THR A 119 0.41 -3.61 13.24
CA THR A 119 1.73 -4.27 13.08
C THR A 119 2.73 -3.34 12.42
N ARG A 120 2.30 -2.49 11.50
CA ARG A 120 3.17 -1.48 10.89
C ARG A 120 3.67 -0.46 11.93
N TYR A 121 2.77 0.00 12.83
CA TYR A 121 3.17 0.84 13.97
C TYR A 121 4.24 0.15 14.85
N LEU A 122 4.00 -1.10 15.24
CA LEU A 122 4.94 -1.86 16.06
C LEU A 122 6.30 -2.07 15.35
N ALA A 123 6.26 -2.35 14.05
CA ALA A 123 7.47 -2.49 13.24
C ALA A 123 8.27 -1.17 13.15
N LEU A 124 7.58 -0.03 12.99
CA LEU A 124 8.23 1.28 13.02
C LEU A 124 8.87 1.58 14.38
N ARG A 125 8.25 1.21 15.49
CA ARG A 125 8.90 1.36 16.82
C ARG A 125 10.23 0.61 16.88
N VAL A 126 10.26 -0.62 16.37
CA VAL A 126 11.50 -1.44 16.32
C VAL A 126 12.51 -0.85 15.35
N GLU A 127 12.07 -0.48 14.15
CA GLU A 127 12.90 0.08 13.09
C GLU A 127 13.60 1.38 13.52
N PHE A 128 12.88 2.25 14.21
CA PHE A 128 13.40 3.55 14.68
C PHE A 128 13.88 3.51 16.14
N ASN A 129 14.12 2.32 16.71
CA ASN A 129 14.67 2.09 18.04
C ASN A 129 13.84 2.71 19.20
N TYR A 130 12.52 2.86 19.03
CA TYR A 130 11.64 3.18 20.11
C TYR A 130 11.41 1.95 21.00
N PRO A 131 11.53 2.05 22.34
CA PRO A 131 11.33 0.89 23.21
C PRO A 131 9.87 0.43 23.17
N LEU A 132 9.67 -0.87 23.04
CA LEU A 132 8.33 -1.46 23.18
C LEU A 132 7.89 -1.42 24.64
N ASN A 133 6.65 -1.00 24.86
CA ASN A 133 5.99 -0.96 26.17
C ASN A 133 5.04 -2.15 26.37
N ALA A 134 4.33 -2.20 27.51
CA ALA A 134 3.41 -3.28 27.80
C ALA A 134 2.21 -3.34 26.84
N VAL A 135 1.71 -2.19 26.37
CA VAL A 135 0.63 -2.10 25.38
C VAL A 135 1.11 -2.65 24.03
N ASP A 136 2.30 -2.29 23.61
CA ASP A 136 2.89 -2.80 22.36
C ASP A 136 3.04 -4.33 22.40
N SER A 137 3.52 -4.87 23.50
CA SER A 137 3.66 -6.33 23.71
C SER A 137 2.29 -7.01 23.68
N TYR A 138 1.29 -6.44 24.32
CA TYR A 138 -0.09 -6.94 24.27
C TYR A 138 -0.67 -6.91 22.85
N LEU A 139 -0.47 -5.81 22.12
CA LEU A 139 -0.95 -5.68 20.73
C LEU A 139 -0.26 -6.69 19.81
N ALA A 140 1.04 -6.91 19.97
CA ALA A 140 1.77 -7.94 19.22
C ALA A 140 1.19 -9.33 19.47
N GLN A 141 0.94 -9.70 20.75
CA GLN A 141 0.32 -10.99 21.11
C GLN A 141 -1.11 -11.10 20.56
N ARG A 142 -1.93 -10.06 20.75
CA ARG A 142 -3.33 -10.03 20.28
C ARG A 142 -3.40 -10.22 18.76
N THR A 143 -2.58 -9.48 18.01
CA THR A 143 -2.55 -9.57 16.56
C THR A 143 -2.03 -10.92 16.08
N SER A 144 -1.03 -11.49 16.78
CA SER A 144 -0.50 -12.82 16.45
C SER A 144 -1.52 -13.92 16.64
N ASN A 145 -2.25 -13.90 17.75
CA ASN A 145 -3.32 -14.86 18.01
C ASN A 145 -4.46 -14.71 16.98
N TRP A 146 -4.79 -13.47 16.61
CA TRP A 146 -5.79 -13.20 15.57
C TRP A 146 -5.35 -13.75 14.21
N LEU A 147 -4.09 -13.54 13.79
CA LEU A 147 -3.54 -14.07 12.55
C LEU A 147 -3.47 -15.61 12.57
N HIS A 148 -3.05 -16.21 13.69
CA HIS A 148 -3.02 -17.66 13.86
C HIS A 148 -4.41 -18.28 13.64
N ASN A 149 -5.44 -17.69 14.24
CA ASN A 149 -6.82 -18.14 14.06
C ASN A 149 -7.28 -18.01 12.58
N ARG A 150 -6.97 -16.89 11.91
CA ARG A 150 -7.26 -16.69 10.47
C ARG A 150 -6.51 -17.67 9.59
N TRP A 151 -5.29 -18.00 9.96
CA TRP A 151 -4.46 -18.95 9.22
C TRP A 151 -5.00 -20.35 9.22
N LEU A 152 -5.48 -20.83 10.39
CA LEU A 152 -5.79 -22.25 10.61
C LEU A 152 -7.28 -22.57 10.79
N TYR A 153 -8.06 -21.72 11.44
CA TYR A 153 -9.34 -22.11 12.01
C TYR A 153 -10.56 -21.35 11.51
N GLU A 154 -10.40 -20.07 11.20
CA GLU A 154 -11.51 -19.25 10.76
C GLU A 154 -11.89 -19.55 9.30
N PRO A 155 -13.20 -19.50 8.95
CA PRO A 155 -13.65 -19.71 7.59
C PRO A 155 -12.95 -18.76 6.62
N SER A 156 -12.42 -19.33 5.53
CA SER A 156 -11.78 -18.60 4.45
C SER A 156 -12.59 -18.77 3.17
N TYR A 157 -13.19 -17.67 2.72
CA TYR A 157 -14.03 -17.65 1.54
C TYR A 157 -13.22 -17.82 0.24
N GLN A 158 -13.77 -18.61 -0.67
CA GLN A 158 -13.30 -18.76 -2.04
C GLN A 158 -14.48 -18.61 -3.00
N TRP A 159 -14.35 -17.75 -4.02
CA TRP A 159 -15.39 -17.58 -5.03
C TRP A 159 -15.79 -18.89 -5.70
N GLY A 160 -17.10 -19.13 -5.78
CA GLY A 160 -17.66 -20.33 -6.43
C GLY A 160 -17.50 -21.63 -5.65
N GLU A 161 -16.96 -21.57 -4.44
CA GLU A 161 -16.74 -22.74 -3.58
C GLU A 161 -17.30 -22.49 -2.15
N ILE A 162 -17.44 -23.55 -1.38
CA ILE A 162 -17.80 -23.43 0.03
C ILE A 162 -16.62 -22.82 0.82
N PRO A 163 -16.88 -22.15 1.93
CA PRO A 163 -15.83 -21.63 2.78
C PRO A 163 -14.87 -22.74 3.23
N LEU A 164 -13.57 -22.46 3.08
CA LEU A 164 -12.49 -23.33 3.54
C LEU A 164 -12.13 -22.98 4.99
N THR A 165 -11.59 -23.93 5.72
CA THR A 165 -11.07 -23.68 7.07
C THR A 165 -9.64 -23.16 7.01
N GLY A 166 -9.45 -21.89 7.36
CA GLY A 166 -8.17 -21.20 7.39
C GLY A 166 -7.67 -20.74 5.99
N ILE A 167 -6.95 -19.63 5.98
CA ILE A 167 -6.29 -19.10 4.79
C ILE A 167 -5.27 -20.10 4.22
N LYS A 168 -4.60 -20.89 5.08
CA LYS A 168 -3.68 -21.95 4.66
C LYS A 168 -4.35 -22.94 3.69
N SER A 169 -5.58 -23.36 4.02
CA SER A 169 -6.37 -24.24 3.15
C SER A 169 -6.76 -23.57 1.85
N LYS A 170 -7.14 -22.27 1.88
CA LYS A 170 -7.44 -21.50 0.68
C LYS A 170 -6.23 -21.43 -0.26
N ILE A 171 -5.06 -21.04 0.24
CA ILE A 171 -3.83 -20.96 -0.59
C ILE A 171 -3.52 -22.32 -1.20
N THR A 172 -3.56 -23.39 -0.41
CA THR A 172 -3.33 -24.75 -0.90
C THR A 172 -4.35 -25.16 -1.98
N PHE A 173 -5.62 -24.79 -1.79
CA PHE A 173 -6.71 -25.12 -2.72
C PHE A 173 -6.53 -24.42 -4.06
N ILE A 174 -6.27 -23.10 -4.06
CA ILE A 174 -6.09 -22.35 -5.29
C ILE A 174 -4.81 -22.70 -6.05
N GLN A 175 -3.77 -23.20 -5.37
CA GLN A 175 -2.56 -23.70 -6.02
C GLN A 175 -2.78 -25.06 -6.72
N LYS A 176 -3.63 -25.90 -6.19
CA LYS A 176 -3.91 -27.25 -6.72
C LYS A 176 -4.94 -27.25 -7.85
N LYS A 177 -5.89 -26.31 -7.83
CA LYS A 177 -6.97 -26.25 -8.82
C LYS A 177 -6.53 -25.44 -10.04
N SER A 178 -6.46 -26.10 -11.20
CA SER A 178 -6.00 -25.48 -12.46
C SER A 178 -7.09 -24.81 -13.27
N GLU A 179 -8.35 -25.27 -13.15
CA GLU A 179 -9.46 -24.78 -13.97
C GLU A 179 -10.49 -24.04 -13.11
N TRP A 180 -10.88 -22.86 -13.56
CA TRP A 180 -11.81 -21.99 -12.87
C TRP A 180 -12.89 -21.47 -13.82
N PRO A 181 -14.17 -21.44 -13.40
CA PRO A 181 -15.25 -20.92 -14.23
C PRO A 181 -15.07 -19.45 -14.62
N LEU A 182 -14.49 -18.65 -13.74
CA LEU A 182 -14.18 -17.24 -13.97
C LEU A 182 -12.75 -16.94 -13.54
N SER A 183 -12.09 -16.06 -14.26
CA SER A 183 -10.67 -15.76 -14.08
C SER A 183 -10.31 -15.25 -12.68
N TYR A 184 -11.22 -14.55 -12.00
CA TYR A 184 -10.97 -13.96 -10.69
C TYR A 184 -11.23 -14.91 -9.52
N TYR A 185 -11.75 -16.12 -9.76
CA TYR A 185 -11.99 -17.07 -8.67
C TYR A 185 -10.73 -17.43 -7.88
N PRO A 186 -9.56 -17.65 -8.51
CA PRO A 186 -8.31 -17.90 -7.79
C PRO A 186 -7.58 -16.61 -7.33
N ALA A 187 -8.19 -15.44 -7.43
CA ALA A 187 -7.52 -14.20 -7.06
C ALA A 187 -7.10 -14.18 -5.59
N ILE A 188 -5.92 -13.66 -5.34
CA ILE A 188 -5.48 -13.18 -4.02
C ILE A 188 -5.95 -11.75 -3.91
N THR A 189 -6.68 -11.44 -2.86
CA THR A 189 -7.25 -10.12 -2.64
C THR A 189 -6.43 -9.30 -1.63
N ASP A 190 -6.78 -8.05 -1.45
CA ASP A 190 -6.22 -7.19 -0.42
C ASP A 190 -6.36 -7.78 1.00
N TYR A 191 -7.40 -8.57 1.25
CA TYR A 191 -7.56 -9.26 2.53
C TYR A 191 -6.36 -10.17 2.84
N GLU A 192 -6.00 -11.09 1.94
CA GLU A 192 -4.86 -11.97 2.13
C GLU A 192 -3.54 -11.18 2.18
N LEU A 193 -3.41 -10.13 1.35
CA LEU A 193 -2.20 -9.30 1.32
C LEU A 193 -1.97 -8.56 2.64
N PHE A 194 -3.04 -8.08 3.31
CA PHE A 194 -2.93 -7.51 4.65
C PHE A 194 -2.45 -8.53 5.68
N LEU A 195 -2.97 -9.76 5.64
CA LEU A 195 -2.55 -10.81 6.56
C LEU A 195 -1.07 -11.18 6.36
N PHE A 196 -0.64 -11.36 5.13
CA PHE A 196 0.76 -11.66 4.80
C PHE A 196 1.72 -10.56 5.23
N SER A 197 1.32 -9.31 5.06
CA SER A 197 2.11 -8.15 5.45
C SER A 197 2.16 -7.98 6.97
N ALA A 198 1.05 -8.17 7.67
CA ALA A 198 1.00 -8.16 9.12
C ALA A 198 1.84 -9.30 9.74
N ALA A 199 1.79 -10.50 9.16
CA ALA A 199 2.64 -11.61 9.57
C ALA A 199 4.13 -11.30 9.34
N SER A 200 4.46 -10.61 8.26
CA SER A 200 5.83 -10.17 7.97
C SER A 200 6.33 -9.14 8.99
N ASP A 201 5.53 -8.12 9.31
CA ASP A 201 5.88 -7.16 10.34
C ASP A 201 6.10 -7.82 11.71
N LEU A 202 5.23 -8.74 12.11
CA LEU A 202 5.38 -9.47 13.37
C LEU A 202 6.64 -10.35 13.38
N ARG A 203 6.94 -11.03 12.27
CA ARG A 203 8.17 -11.80 12.16
C ARG A 203 9.40 -10.93 12.34
N PHE A 204 9.45 -9.77 11.67
CA PHE A 204 10.53 -8.78 11.84
C PHE A 204 10.66 -8.35 13.30
N ILE A 205 9.55 -8.03 13.98
CA ILE A 205 9.55 -7.62 15.38
C ILE A 205 10.09 -8.75 16.28
N TYR A 206 9.67 -10.00 16.07
CA TYR A 206 10.12 -11.13 16.90
C TYR A 206 11.58 -11.46 16.71
N GLU A 207 12.09 -11.36 15.50
CA GLU A 207 13.51 -11.58 15.23
C GLU A 207 14.40 -10.51 15.89
N LYS A 208 13.92 -9.27 16.01
CA LYS A 208 14.65 -8.15 16.62
C LYS A 208 14.45 -7.99 18.13
N GLN A 209 13.33 -8.48 18.69
CA GLN A 209 12.92 -8.25 20.09
C GLN A 209 12.56 -9.54 20.81
N GLN A 210 13.30 -10.62 20.60
CA GLN A 210 13.00 -11.99 21.09
C GLN A 210 12.75 -12.07 22.60
N GLU A 211 13.43 -11.26 23.39
CA GLU A 211 13.32 -11.31 24.87
C GLU A 211 12.12 -10.50 25.41
N LYS A 212 11.55 -9.60 24.62
CA LYS A 212 10.52 -8.67 25.12
C LYS A 212 9.09 -9.12 24.83
N ILE A 213 8.88 -9.97 23.84
CA ILE A 213 7.55 -10.41 23.42
C ILE A 213 7.48 -11.93 23.51
N LEU A 214 6.79 -12.41 24.54
CA LEU A 214 6.54 -13.84 24.72
C LEU A 214 5.33 -14.24 23.88
N ILE A 215 5.51 -15.20 22.99
CA ILE A 215 4.48 -15.75 22.12
C ILE A 215 4.53 -17.26 22.16
N ASP A 216 3.34 -17.86 22.12
CA ASP A 216 3.21 -19.30 21.99
C ASP A 216 3.99 -19.81 20.76
N PRO A 217 4.78 -20.89 20.89
CA PRO A 217 5.57 -21.45 19.78
C PRO A 217 4.73 -21.82 18.55
N GLN A 218 3.49 -22.30 18.73
CA GLN A 218 2.61 -22.66 17.62
C GLN A 218 2.11 -21.41 16.88
N VAL A 219 1.80 -20.35 17.63
CA VAL A 219 1.44 -19.06 17.05
C VAL A 219 2.61 -18.47 16.26
N LYS A 220 3.82 -18.53 16.82
CA LYS A 220 5.05 -18.08 16.15
C LYS A 220 5.31 -18.86 14.85
N GLU A 221 5.11 -20.16 14.84
CA GLU A 221 5.25 -20.98 13.63
C GLU A 221 4.18 -20.63 12.58
N SER A 222 2.94 -20.40 12.97
CA SER A 222 1.88 -19.95 12.06
C SER A 222 2.20 -18.61 11.40
N ILE A 223 2.78 -17.65 12.13
CA ILE A 223 3.22 -16.37 11.59
C ILE A 223 4.31 -16.58 10.53
N LYS A 224 5.28 -17.43 10.81
CA LYS A 224 6.37 -17.75 9.87
C LYS A 224 5.85 -18.47 8.62
N GLU A 225 4.95 -19.46 8.78
CA GLU A 225 4.31 -20.14 7.66
C GLU A 225 3.52 -19.18 6.78
N MET A 226 2.71 -18.31 7.39
CA MET A 226 1.89 -17.31 6.68
C MET A 226 2.75 -16.34 5.89
N GLN A 227 3.81 -15.81 6.47
CA GLN A 227 4.75 -14.92 5.79
C GLN A 227 5.42 -15.63 4.60
N SER A 228 5.90 -16.86 4.80
CA SER A 228 6.56 -17.63 3.74
C SER A 228 5.61 -17.97 2.59
N ALA A 229 4.39 -18.40 2.92
CA ALA A 229 3.34 -18.67 1.93
C ALA A 229 2.93 -17.41 1.16
N GLY A 230 2.83 -16.28 1.87
CA GLY A 230 2.53 -14.98 1.25
C GLY A 230 3.58 -14.56 0.24
N ILE A 231 4.85 -14.61 0.60
CA ILE A 231 5.97 -14.29 -0.31
C ILE A 231 5.96 -15.21 -1.54
N THR A 232 5.85 -16.52 -1.33
CA THR A 232 5.79 -17.49 -2.43
C THR A 232 4.63 -17.19 -3.37
N THR A 233 3.43 -16.98 -2.83
CA THR A 233 2.22 -16.69 -3.60
C THR A 233 2.37 -15.40 -4.43
N ILE A 234 2.96 -14.36 -3.85
CA ILE A 234 3.16 -13.07 -4.54
C ILE A 234 4.17 -13.23 -5.68
N LEU A 235 5.27 -13.92 -5.44
CA LEU A 235 6.30 -14.12 -6.47
C LEU A 235 5.82 -15.03 -7.62
N GLU A 236 5.06 -16.08 -7.32
CA GLU A 236 4.49 -16.98 -8.31
C GLU A 236 3.41 -16.33 -9.19
N ARG A 237 2.66 -15.39 -8.62
CA ARG A 237 1.58 -14.69 -9.32
C ARG A 237 1.99 -13.36 -9.94
N GLY A 238 3.17 -12.88 -9.62
CA GLY A 238 3.74 -11.68 -10.22
C GLY A 238 4.36 -11.96 -11.59
N THR A 239 4.27 -10.98 -12.49
CA THR A 239 4.83 -11.07 -13.84
C THR A 239 5.73 -9.87 -14.11
N PHE A 240 6.97 -10.11 -14.48
CA PHE A 240 7.86 -9.08 -14.99
C PHE A 240 7.51 -8.74 -16.43
N THR A 241 7.39 -7.46 -16.73
CA THR A 241 7.16 -6.98 -18.11
C THR A 241 8.49 -6.85 -18.86
N SER A 242 8.43 -6.84 -20.20
CA SER A 242 9.62 -6.74 -21.06
C SER A 242 10.37 -5.42 -20.91
N ASP A 243 9.71 -4.38 -20.42
CA ASP A 243 10.24 -3.03 -20.20
C ASP A 243 10.64 -2.78 -18.73
N GLY A 244 10.80 -3.85 -17.93
CA GLY A 244 11.33 -3.77 -16.58
C GLY A 244 10.30 -3.43 -15.49
N GLY A 245 9.01 -3.46 -15.82
CA GLY A 245 7.91 -3.36 -14.85
C GLY A 245 7.64 -4.70 -14.14
N TRP A 246 6.75 -4.65 -13.16
CA TRP A 246 6.18 -5.84 -12.51
C TRP A 246 4.69 -5.62 -12.24
N LEU A 247 3.89 -6.63 -12.51
CA LEU A 247 2.44 -6.63 -12.32
C LEU A 247 2.01 -7.83 -11.47
N PHE A 248 1.09 -7.62 -10.56
CA PHE A 248 0.49 -8.69 -9.78
C PHE A 248 -0.73 -9.25 -10.49
N GLN A 249 -0.79 -10.55 -10.64
CA GLN A 249 -1.90 -11.33 -11.22
C GLN A 249 -2.51 -10.72 -12.51
N PRO A 250 -1.74 -10.32 -13.54
CA PRO A 250 -2.32 -9.73 -14.75
C PRO A 250 -3.33 -10.70 -15.40
N GLY A 251 -4.47 -10.17 -15.85
CA GLY A 251 -5.56 -10.91 -16.47
C GLY A 251 -6.49 -11.64 -15.50
N VAL A 252 -6.17 -11.70 -14.20
CA VAL A 252 -7.05 -12.36 -13.22
C VAL A 252 -8.39 -11.64 -13.08
N TRP A 253 -8.41 -10.33 -13.25
CA TRP A 253 -9.60 -9.49 -13.06
C TRP A 253 -10.49 -9.35 -14.30
N ARG A 254 -10.11 -9.90 -15.46
CA ARG A 254 -10.81 -9.67 -16.74
C ARG A 254 -12.31 -10.03 -16.73
N ASP A 255 -12.72 -11.01 -15.92
CA ASP A 255 -14.11 -11.44 -15.81
C ASP A 255 -14.82 -10.84 -14.59
N HIS A 256 -14.09 -10.13 -13.69
CA HIS A 256 -14.67 -9.53 -12.52
C HIS A 256 -15.59 -8.35 -12.89
N PRO A 257 -16.79 -8.22 -12.28
CA PRO A 257 -17.75 -7.17 -12.62
C PRO A 257 -17.18 -5.76 -12.65
N ASP A 258 -16.29 -5.43 -11.71
CA ASP A 258 -15.67 -4.11 -11.61
C ASP A 258 -14.78 -3.74 -12.82
N PHE A 259 -14.30 -4.73 -13.58
CA PHE A 259 -13.33 -4.58 -14.67
C PHE A 259 -13.91 -4.83 -16.07
N ARG A 260 -15.16 -5.29 -16.18
CA ARG A 260 -15.77 -5.68 -17.48
C ARG A 260 -15.85 -4.55 -18.50
N PHE A 261 -15.80 -3.29 -18.05
CA PHE A 261 -15.90 -2.10 -18.88
C PHE A 261 -14.57 -1.37 -19.06
N ALA A 262 -13.46 -1.97 -18.64
CA ALA A 262 -12.13 -1.36 -18.67
C ALA A 262 -11.61 -0.99 -20.07
N GLY A 263 -12.19 -1.54 -21.14
CA GLY A 263 -11.86 -1.18 -22.52
C GLY A 263 -12.50 0.13 -23.01
N HIS A 264 -13.38 0.77 -22.22
CA HIS A 264 -13.99 2.05 -22.57
C HIS A 264 -13.28 3.21 -21.88
N THR A 265 -13.16 4.34 -22.58
CA THR A 265 -12.57 5.57 -22.05
C THR A 265 -13.59 6.69 -21.83
N ASP A 266 -14.79 6.55 -22.38
CA ASP A 266 -15.87 7.51 -22.23
C ASP A 266 -17.00 6.96 -21.35
N LEU A 267 -17.38 7.71 -20.31
CA LEU A 267 -18.53 7.40 -19.48
C LEU A 267 -19.80 7.70 -20.26
N LYS A 268 -20.59 6.65 -20.58
CA LYS A 268 -21.86 6.74 -21.28
C LYS A 268 -22.87 5.79 -20.64
N THR A 269 -24.16 6.11 -20.77
CA THR A 269 -25.23 5.17 -20.43
C THR A 269 -25.25 3.99 -21.42
N ASN A 270 -25.65 2.82 -20.97
CA ASN A 270 -25.86 1.64 -21.80
C ASN A 270 -24.62 1.15 -22.57
N LEU A 271 -23.44 1.21 -21.94
CA LEU A 271 -22.25 0.57 -22.48
C LEU A 271 -22.41 -0.96 -22.50
N GLU A 272 -21.94 -1.57 -23.59
CA GLU A 272 -21.72 -3.00 -23.65
C GLU A 272 -20.38 -3.39 -22.99
N GLU A 273 -20.26 -4.62 -22.52
CA GLU A 273 -19.01 -5.09 -21.92
C GLU A 273 -17.86 -5.00 -22.95
N LYS A 274 -16.76 -4.41 -22.53
CA LYS A 274 -15.51 -4.36 -23.30
C LYS A 274 -14.34 -4.70 -22.38
N ARG A 275 -14.06 -5.98 -22.29
CA ARG A 275 -13.04 -6.52 -21.39
C ARG A 275 -11.63 -6.33 -21.95
N VAL A 276 -10.66 -6.17 -21.06
CA VAL A 276 -9.23 -6.13 -21.37
C VAL A 276 -8.62 -7.47 -20.91
N PRO A 277 -8.09 -8.31 -21.82
CA PRO A 277 -7.67 -9.68 -21.47
C PRO A 277 -6.62 -9.76 -20.37
N ASN A 278 -5.61 -8.90 -20.41
CA ASN A 278 -4.49 -8.87 -19.46
C ASN A 278 -4.59 -7.71 -18.48
N ILE A 279 -5.82 -7.25 -18.17
CA ILE A 279 -6.03 -6.16 -17.21
C ILE A 279 -5.35 -6.47 -15.88
N SER A 280 -4.64 -5.49 -15.35
CA SER A 280 -4.04 -5.58 -14.02
C SER A 280 -4.95 -4.98 -12.96
N GLU A 281 -4.51 -5.03 -11.71
CA GLU A 281 -5.19 -4.42 -10.58
C GLU A 281 -5.36 -2.91 -10.80
N ASP A 282 -6.43 -2.36 -10.25
CA ASP A 282 -6.66 -0.92 -10.30
C ASP A 282 -5.71 -0.15 -9.35
N SER A 283 -5.45 1.10 -9.67
CA SER A 283 -4.53 1.93 -8.91
C SER A 283 -5.01 2.20 -7.48
N SER A 284 -6.35 2.16 -7.22
CA SER A 284 -6.89 2.43 -5.89
C SER A 284 -6.66 1.29 -4.88
N HIS A 285 -6.46 0.07 -5.33
CA HIS A 285 -6.01 -1.04 -4.48
C HIS A 285 -4.48 -1.15 -4.44
N SER A 286 -3.84 -0.77 -5.54
CA SER A 286 -2.39 -0.95 -5.73
C SER A 286 -1.50 -0.01 -4.90
N HIS A 287 -2.02 1.08 -4.34
CA HIS A 287 -1.24 2.02 -3.51
C HIS A 287 -0.67 1.39 -2.23
N ARG A 288 -1.12 0.19 -1.85
CA ARG A 288 -0.67 -0.54 -0.67
C ARG A 288 0.62 -1.34 -0.91
N TRP A 289 0.90 -1.68 -2.17
CA TRP A 289 2.02 -2.55 -2.54
C TRP A 289 3.39 -2.06 -2.05
N PRO A 290 3.72 -0.75 -2.09
CA PRO A 290 5.02 -0.30 -1.59
C PRO A 290 5.25 -0.66 -0.13
N LEU A 291 4.21 -0.56 0.70
CA LEU A 291 4.28 -0.95 2.12
C LEU A 291 4.25 -2.47 2.31
N PHE A 292 3.49 -3.23 1.51
CA PHE A 292 3.52 -4.69 1.54
C PHE A 292 4.92 -5.23 1.24
N PHE A 293 5.55 -4.74 0.18
CA PHE A 293 6.94 -5.08 -0.13
C PHE A 293 7.88 -4.73 1.02
N ARG A 294 7.75 -3.54 1.60
CA ARG A 294 8.59 -3.11 2.73
C ARG A 294 8.51 -4.10 3.90
N SER A 295 7.29 -4.47 4.32
CA SER A 295 7.07 -5.43 5.39
C SER A 295 7.71 -6.80 5.09
N MET A 296 7.52 -7.32 3.87
CA MET A 296 8.04 -8.63 3.48
C MET A 296 9.56 -8.64 3.31
N ILE A 297 10.13 -7.59 2.74
CA ILE A 297 11.60 -7.44 2.57
C ILE A 297 12.29 -7.33 3.93
N ALA A 298 11.72 -6.54 4.86
CA ALA A 298 12.27 -6.38 6.20
C ALA A 298 12.29 -7.69 7.01
N ALA A 299 11.27 -8.55 6.80
CA ALA A 299 11.15 -9.85 7.47
C ALA A 299 11.93 -10.99 6.78
N SER A 300 12.60 -10.72 5.67
CA SER A 300 13.32 -11.73 4.90
C SER A 300 14.81 -11.68 5.20
N ASP A 301 15.45 -12.84 5.36
CA ASP A 301 16.90 -12.94 5.52
C ASP A 301 17.62 -12.32 4.31
N SER A 302 18.71 -11.61 4.56
CA SER A 302 19.51 -10.96 3.51
C SER A 302 20.07 -11.94 2.45
N LYS A 303 20.27 -13.20 2.84
CA LYS A 303 20.75 -14.27 1.96
C LYS A 303 19.62 -15.01 1.25
N ASP A 304 18.36 -14.75 1.58
CA ASP A 304 17.23 -15.46 1.00
C ASP A 304 17.07 -15.08 -0.49
N LYS A 305 16.94 -16.10 -1.34
CA LYS A 305 16.65 -15.95 -2.77
C LYS A 305 15.35 -15.16 -2.99
N ASN A 306 14.34 -15.42 -2.18
CA ASN A 306 13.06 -14.75 -2.28
C ASN A 306 13.15 -13.27 -1.97
N ARG A 307 14.03 -12.87 -1.03
CA ARG A 307 14.29 -11.45 -0.76
C ARG A 307 14.82 -10.71 -2.00
N LYS A 308 15.73 -11.32 -2.74
CA LYS A 308 16.24 -10.74 -4.00
C LYS A 308 15.15 -10.58 -5.06
N LEU A 309 14.26 -11.57 -5.15
CA LEU A 309 13.12 -11.51 -6.07
C LEU A 309 12.08 -10.46 -5.63
N LEU A 310 11.83 -10.33 -4.32
CA LEU A 310 10.97 -9.26 -3.78
C LEU A 310 11.53 -7.87 -4.06
N LEU A 311 12.83 -7.66 -3.89
CA LEU A 311 13.50 -6.40 -4.24
C LEU A 311 13.35 -6.08 -5.72
N LYS A 312 13.55 -7.07 -6.59
CA LYS A 312 13.36 -6.91 -8.04
C LYS A 312 11.89 -6.60 -8.37
N ALA A 313 10.93 -7.26 -7.72
CA ALA A 313 9.50 -6.99 -7.90
C ALA A 313 9.12 -5.59 -7.41
N TYR A 314 9.66 -5.15 -6.27
CA TYR A 314 9.51 -3.79 -5.75
C TYR A 314 10.01 -2.72 -6.72
N GLU A 315 11.21 -2.89 -7.28
CA GLU A 315 11.76 -1.99 -8.29
C GLU A 315 10.91 -2.00 -9.56
N GLY A 316 10.51 -3.18 -10.03
CA GLY A 316 9.65 -3.33 -11.19
C GLY A 316 8.27 -2.69 -11.00
N PHE A 317 7.67 -2.80 -9.80
CA PHE A 317 6.41 -2.17 -9.49
C PHE A 317 6.53 -0.64 -9.40
N SER A 318 7.63 -0.14 -8.84
CA SER A 318 7.97 1.29 -8.86
C SER A 318 8.10 1.83 -10.28
N ASN A 319 8.81 1.11 -11.16
CA ASN A 319 8.94 1.47 -12.57
C ASN A 319 7.58 1.47 -13.28
N GLN A 320 6.76 0.45 -13.02
CA GLN A 320 5.41 0.35 -13.58
C GLN A 320 4.55 1.55 -13.17
N PHE A 321 4.56 1.90 -11.89
CA PHE A 321 3.84 3.07 -11.38
C PHE A 321 4.30 4.37 -12.04
N THR A 322 5.59 4.65 -11.99
CA THR A 322 6.13 5.94 -12.44
C THR A 322 6.10 6.13 -13.96
N GLN A 323 6.28 5.05 -14.74
CA GLN A 323 6.37 5.14 -16.20
C GLN A 323 5.05 4.87 -16.94
N LYS A 324 4.15 4.09 -16.34
CA LYS A 324 2.92 3.64 -17.02
C LYS A 324 1.65 4.24 -16.42
N VAL A 325 1.62 4.50 -15.11
CA VAL A 325 0.40 4.90 -14.38
C VAL A 325 0.36 6.41 -14.15
N VAL A 326 1.47 7.02 -13.77
CA VAL A 326 1.54 8.47 -13.49
C VAL A 326 1.41 9.29 -14.78
N ILE A 327 0.57 10.31 -14.72
CA ILE A 327 0.42 11.35 -15.75
C ILE A 327 0.77 12.69 -15.12
N VAL A 328 1.69 13.42 -15.72
CA VAL A 328 2.01 14.81 -15.35
C VAL A 328 1.36 15.73 -16.36
N GLU A 329 0.39 16.51 -15.93
CA GLU A 329 -0.36 17.39 -16.80
C GLU A 329 -0.60 18.77 -16.16
N ASN A 330 -0.15 19.83 -16.82
CA ASN A 330 -0.37 21.22 -16.39
C ASN A 330 0.01 21.50 -14.90
N GLY A 331 1.09 20.88 -14.42
CA GLY A 331 1.57 21.02 -13.04
C GLY A 331 0.76 20.24 -12.01
N SER A 332 -0.07 19.31 -12.45
CA SER A 332 -0.82 18.37 -11.60
C SER A 332 -0.43 16.93 -11.93
N ILE A 333 -0.64 16.04 -10.98
CA ILE A 333 -0.45 14.60 -11.15
C ILE A 333 -1.83 13.95 -11.28
N LEU A 334 -1.99 13.10 -12.28
CA LEU A 334 -3.12 12.19 -12.40
C LEU A 334 -2.61 10.76 -12.46
N LEU A 335 -3.46 9.80 -12.13
CA LEU A 335 -3.17 8.38 -12.24
C LEU A 335 -4.09 7.74 -13.28
N LYS A 336 -3.53 6.87 -14.11
CA LYS A 336 -4.35 5.93 -14.87
C LYS A 336 -5.02 4.95 -13.92
N ASN A 337 -6.20 4.47 -14.29
CA ASN A 337 -7.00 3.63 -13.40
C ASN A 337 -6.40 2.24 -13.17
N TYR A 338 -5.52 1.73 -14.06
CA TYR A 338 -4.96 0.38 -13.94
C TYR A 338 -3.44 0.35 -14.01
N MET A 339 -2.86 -0.59 -13.28
CA MET A 339 -1.41 -0.73 -13.18
C MET A 339 -0.72 -1.16 -14.46
N ASP A 340 -1.43 -1.80 -15.40
CA ASP A 340 -0.88 -2.09 -16.74
C ASP A 340 -0.70 -0.84 -17.63
N GLY A 341 -1.15 0.31 -17.14
CA GLY A 341 -1.11 1.59 -17.87
C GLY A 341 -2.35 1.85 -18.72
N SER A 342 -3.34 0.98 -18.72
CA SER A 342 -4.65 1.29 -19.31
C SER A 342 -5.44 2.26 -18.43
N ASN A 343 -6.31 3.06 -19.05
CA ASN A 343 -7.04 4.13 -18.37
C ASN A 343 -8.54 4.09 -18.73
N GLY A 344 -9.13 2.93 -18.57
CA GLY A 344 -10.53 2.71 -18.86
C GLY A 344 -11.43 2.87 -17.66
N ILE A 345 -12.72 2.60 -17.87
CA ILE A 345 -13.77 2.72 -16.85
C ILE A 345 -13.60 1.63 -15.79
N TYR A 346 -13.67 2.04 -14.52
CA TYR A 346 -13.68 1.13 -13.37
C TYR A 346 -15.03 1.20 -12.65
N ARG A 347 -15.55 0.04 -12.21
CA ARG A 347 -16.81 -0.07 -11.45
C ARG A 347 -18.04 0.55 -12.14
N TYR A 348 -18.22 0.28 -13.42
CA TYR A 348 -19.42 0.70 -14.12
C TYR A 348 -20.69 0.11 -13.48
N LYS A 349 -21.70 0.96 -13.21
CA LYS A 349 -22.93 0.58 -12.50
C LYS A 349 -22.74 -0.08 -11.14
N TYR A 350 -21.73 0.35 -10.40
CA TYR A 350 -21.46 -0.20 -9.08
C TYR A 350 -22.47 0.28 -8.03
N ALA A 351 -23.00 -0.68 -7.25
CA ALA A 351 -24.14 -0.43 -6.36
C ALA A 351 -23.97 0.66 -5.29
N THR A 352 -22.72 0.96 -4.89
CA THR A 352 -22.42 2.00 -3.89
C THR A 352 -22.03 3.36 -4.49
N ILE A 353 -22.10 3.50 -5.82
CA ILE A 353 -21.95 4.79 -6.46
C ILE A 353 -23.30 5.49 -6.46
N GLY A 354 -23.39 6.63 -5.76
CA GLY A 354 -24.62 7.31 -5.41
C GLY A 354 -25.15 8.29 -6.45
N SER A 355 -24.79 8.19 -7.73
CA SER A 355 -25.39 9.00 -8.80
C SER A 355 -26.57 8.27 -9.45
N ASN A 356 -27.57 9.02 -9.92
CA ASN A 356 -28.66 8.47 -10.71
C ASN A 356 -28.18 7.76 -11.96
N ASP A 357 -27.02 8.19 -12.51
CA ASP A 357 -26.43 7.63 -13.72
C ASP A 357 -25.56 6.40 -13.45
N ASN A 358 -25.04 6.25 -12.24
CA ASN A 358 -24.22 5.11 -11.79
C ASN A 358 -23.16 4.68 -12.82
N LEU A 359 -22.45 5.65 -13.42
CA LEU A 359 -21.56 5.39 -14.57
C LEU A 359 -20.18 4.86 -14.17
N GLY A 360 -19.84 4.85 -12.87
CA GLY A 360 -18.52 4.37 -12.40
C GLY A 360 -17.43 5.44 -12.47
N TYR A 361 -16.18 4.96 -12.34
CA TYR A 361 -14.99 5.80 -12.38
C TYR A 361 -14.48 5.89 -13.82
N GLY A 362 -14.52 7.07 -14.42
CA GLY A 362 -13.93 7.34 -15.73
C GLY A 362 -12.39 7.38 -15.69
N PRO A 363 -11.75 7.63 -16.84
CA PRO A 363 -10.30 7.76 -16.91
C PRO A 363 -9.74 8.72 -15.86
N SER A 364 -8.69 8.30 -15.18
CA SER A 364 -7.99 9.03 -14.11
C SER A 364 -8.85 9.39 -12.89
N SER A 365 -10.05 8.86 -12.76
CA SER A 365 -10.92 9.14 -11.60
C SER A 365 -10.53 8.39 -10.32
N LEU A 366 -9.43 7.63 -10.34
CA LEU A 366 -8.80 7.04 -9.16
C LEU A 366 -7.59 7.84 -8.66
N SER A 367 -7.34 9.03 -9.18
CA SER A 367 -6.15 9.85 -8.83
C SER A 367 -6.09 10.28 -7.36
N GLY A 368 -7.22 10.30 -6.66
CA GLY A 368 -7.28 10.71 -5.25
C GLY A 368 -6.45 9.87 -4.29
N ILE A 369 -6.07 8.64 -4.67
CA ILE A 369 -5.23 7.77 -3.84
C ILE A 369 -3.73 8.13 -3.91
N LEU A 370 -3.35 9.13 -4.71
CA LEU A 370 -1.95 9.50 -4.91
C LEU A 370 -1.24 9.84 -3.58
N GLY A 371 -1.92 10.51 -2.65
CA GLY A 371 -1.35 10.90 -1.37
C GLY A 371 -1.09 9.74 -0.39
N LEU A 372 -1.63 8.53 -0.63
CA LEU A 372 -1.69 7.52 0.42
C LEU A 372 -0.34 6.83 0.69
N SER A 373 0.06 5.83 -0.05
CA SER A 373 1.17 4.95 0.37
C SER A 373 2.22 4.68 -0.72
N TRP A 374 2.42 5.60 -1.66
CA TRP A 374 3.45 5.46 -2.70
C TRP A 374 4.85 5.91 -2.28
N TYR A 375 4.96 6.71 -1.21
CA TYR A 375 6.22 7.29 -0.72
C TYR A 375 7.34 6.28 -0.44
N PRO A 376 7.11 4.99 -0.11
CA PRO A 376 8.22 4.07 0.11
C PRO A 376 9.09 3.85 -1.12
N PHE A 377 8.63 4.16 -2.33
CA PHE A 377 9.47 4.12 -3.53
C PHE A 377 10.60 5.18 -3.55
N GLY A 378 10.67 6.04 -2.55
CA GLY A 378 11.78 6.96 -2.32
C GLY A 378 12.01 7.90 -3.51
N SER A 379 13.26 7.94 -4.00
CA SER A 379 13.67 8.83 -5.09
C SER A 379 12.83 8.70 -6.36
N ASN A 380 12.30 7.53 -6.63
CA ASN A 380 11.53 7.30 -7.85
C ASN A 380 10.23 8.09 -7.86
N VAL A 381 9.70 8.46 -6.68
CA VAL A 381 8.42 9.17 -6.55
C VAL A 381 8.54 10.56 -5.91
N SER A 382 9.72 10.96 -5.43
CA SER A 382 9.90 12.24 -4.73
C SER A 382 9.51 13.43 -5.59
N GLY A 383 9.88 13.44 -6.87
CA GLY A 383 9.46 14.47 -7.82
C GLY A 383 7.95 14.49 -8.06
N ILE A 384 7.31 13.32 -8.06
CA ILE A 384 5.84 13.19 -8.19
C ILE A 384 5.15 13.80 -6.97
N TYR A 385 5.60 13.44 -5.77
CA TYR A 385 5.08 14.02 -4.52
C TYR A 385 5.30 15.53 -4.45
N LYS A 386 6.45 16.03 -4.94
CA LYS A 386 6.71 17.47 -4.95
C LYS A 386 5.76 18.24 -5.90
N ILE A 387 5.46 17.69 -7.08
CA ILE A 387 4.45 18.26 -7.98
C ILE A 387 3.07 18.19 -7.33
N TYR A 388 2.73 17.07 -6.69
CA TYR A 388 1.46 16.90 -6.00
C TYR A 388 1.28 17.90 -4.86
N GLU A 389 2.28 18.07 -4.00
CA GLU A 389 2.29 19.11 -2.96
C GLU A 389 2.08 20.51 -3.53
N ASN A 390 2.80 20.86 -4.59
CA ASN A 390 2.72 22.18 -5.22
C ASN A 390 1.39 22.40 -6.00
N SER A 391 0.60 21.36 -6.25
CA SER A 391 -0.70 21.48 -6.93
C SER A 391 -1.83 21.97 -6.02
N TYR A 392 -1.60 22.05 -4.70
CA TYR A 392 -2.59 22.57 -3.77
C TYR A 392 -2.61 24.10 -3.72
N PRO A 393 -3.81 24.71 -3.58
CA PRO A 393 -5.12 24.07 -3.59
C PRO A 393 -5.47 23.51 -4.98
N LEU A 394 -6.10 22.34 -5.01
CA LEU A 394 -6.43 21.66 -6.26
C LEU A 394 -7.40 22.49 -7.11
N LYS A 395 -7.13 22.60 -8.40
CA LYS A 395 -8.06 23.18 -9.38
C LYS A 395 -9.32 22.30 -9.47
N GLU A 396 -10.48 22.90 -9.75
CA GLU A 396 -11.77 22.20 -9.75
C GLU A 396 -11.81 20.98 -10.70
N ASN A 397 -11.26 21.10 -11.89
CA ASN A 397 -11.18 19.99 -12.85
C ASN A 397 -10.32 18.82 -12.34
N ILE A 398 -9.25 19.10 -11.60
CA ILE A 398 -8.40 18.09 -10.97
C ILE A 398 -9.10 17.51 -9.75
N LEU A 399 -9.70 18.36 -8.91
CA LEU A 399 -10.45 17.91 -7.72
C LEU A 399 -11.54 16.90 -8.09
N ARG A 400 -12.28 17.11 -9.19
CA ARG A 400 -13.29 16.16 -9.67
C ARG A 400 -12.71 14.77 -9.97
N LEU A 401 -11.52 14.68 -10.54
CA LEU A 401 -10.84 13.41 -10.83
C LEU A 401 -10.32 12.74 -9.54
N TYR A 402 -9.93 13.54 -8.56
CA TYR A 402 -9.48 13.04 -7.26
C TYR A 402 -10.63 12.53 -6.39
N VAL A 403 -11.75 13.21 -6.44
CA VAL A 403 -12.97 12.80 -5.71
C VAL A 403 -13.64 11.59 -6.35
N GLY A 404 -13.66 11.53 -7.69
CA GLY A 404 -14.41 10.52 -8.42
C GLY A 404 -15.93 10.65 -8.23
N PRO A 405 -16.72 9.60 -8.53
CA PRO A 405 -18.16 9.63 -8.34
C PRO A 405 -18.53 9.58 -6.84
N ASN A 406 -19.66 10.20 -6.50
CA ASN A 406 -20.21 10.16 -5.15
C ASN A 406 -20.53 8.71 -4.73
N THR A 407 -20.41 8.44 -3.43
CA THR A 407 -20.73 7.13 -2.83
C THR A 407 -21.88 7.27 -1.85
N THR A 408 -22.69 6.22 -1.71
CA THR A 408 -23.71 6.09 -0.67
C THR A 408 -23.18 5.55 0.66
N ARG A 409 -21.87 5.26 0.74
CA ARG A 409 -21.26 4.77 1.98
C ARG A 409 -21.14 5.91 2.99
N GLU A 410 -21.58 5.64 4.21
CA GLU A 410 -21.28 6.51 5.33
C GLU A 410 -19.80 6.36 5.71
N VAL A 411 -19.11 7.48 5.83
CA VAL A 411 -17.71 7.57 6.28
C VAL A 411 -17.54 8.81 7.15
N ASN A 412 -16.53 8.78 8.02
CA ASN A 412 -16.23 9.92 8.89
C ASN A 412 -15.95 11.18 8.04
N PRO A 413 -16.58 12.33 8.35
CA PRO A 413 -16.44 13.57 7.57
C PRO A 413 -15.01 14.06 7.42
N LEU A 414 -14.09 13.75 8.35
CA LEU A 414 -12.70 14.21 8.32
C LEU A 414 -11.91 13.63 7.14
N PHE A 415 -12.22 12.42 6.71
CA PHE A 415 -11.54 11.75 5.60
C PHE A 415 -12.46 11.25 4.50
N SER A 416 -13.76 11.61 4.57
CA SER A 416 -14.67 11.38 3.44
C SER A 416 -14.33 12.28 2.26
N TRP A 417 -14.45 11.76 1.05
CA TRP A 417 -14.32 12.56 -0.15
C TRP A 417 -15.65 13.30 -0.43
N PRO A 418 -15.69 14.58 -0.82
CA PRO A 418 -14.55 15.45 -1.17
C PRO A 418 -13.87 16.17 0.01
N SER A 419 -14.41 16.10 1.22
CA SER A 419 -13.92 16.86 2.39
C SER A 419 -12.43 16.67 2.64
N PHE A 420 -11.90 15.46 2.51
CA PHE A 420 -10.49 15.14 2.64
C PHE A 420 -9.57 16.04 1.79
N PHE A 421 -9.99 16.40 0.59
CA PHE A 421 -9.20 17.23 -0.33
C PHE A 421 -9.35 18.73 -0.09
N THR A 422 -10.35 19.16 0.71
CA THR A 422 -10.69 20.58 0.91
C THR A 422 -10.49 21.06 2.34
N ASN A 423 -10.31 20.15 3.31
CA ASN A 423 -10.12 20.48 4.73
C ASN A 423 -8.65 20.61 5.14
N GLY A 424 -7.70 20.53 4.19
CA GLY A 424 -6.26 20.61 4.43
C GLY A 424 -5.58 19.25 4.73
N PHE A 425 -6.34 18.16 4.89
CA PHE A 425 -5.77 16.86 5.26
C PHE A 425 -4.94 16.25 4.12
N ALA A 426 -5.46 16.26 2.89
CA ALA A 426 -4.75 15.74 1.74
C ALA A 426 -3.49 16.57 1.41
N GLU A 427 -3.54 17.90 1.58
CA GLU A 427 -2.37 18.77 1.44
C GLU A 427 -1.29 18.43 2.48
N LEU A 428 -1.68 18.21 3.72
CA LEU A 428 -0.78 17.76 4.77
C LEU A 428 -0.09 16.44 4.40
N ILE A 429 -0.87 15.44 3.94
CA ILE A 429 -0.33 14.14 3.51
C ILE A 429 0.61 14.30 2.32
N ALA A 430 0.31 15.19 1.37
CA ALA A 430 1.19 15.48 0.23
C ALA A 430 2.56 16.01 0.71
N LYS A 431 2.59 16.97 1.62
CA LYS A 431 3.81 17.51 2.25
C LYS A 431 4.60 16.42 2.99
N GLN A 432 3.93 15.62 3.78
CA GLN A 432 4.55 14.51 4.50
C GLN A 432 5.09 13.43 3.55
N GLY A 433 4.35 13.07 2.51
CA GLY A 433 4.79 12.15 1.47
C GLY A 433 6.02 12.63 0.71
N THR A 434 6.08 13.94 0.38
CA THR A 434 7.27 14.57 -0.21
C THR A 434 8.47 14.37 0.70
N TYR A 435 8.35 14.71 1.98
CA TYR A 435 9.43 14.60 2.94
C TYR A 435 9.90 13.14 3.09
N ILE A 436 9.00 12.20 3.34
CA ILE A 436 9.35 10.80 3.54
C ILE A 436 10.03 10.22 2.30
N SER A 437 9.52 10.53 1.10
CA SER A 437 10.09 10.01 -0.15
C SER A 437 11.53 10.51 -0.38
N LEU A 438 11.85 11.73 0.02
CA LEU A 438 13.21 12.26 -0.01
C LEU A 438 14.11 11.60 1.04
N HIS A 439 13.57 11.32 2.22
CA HIS A 439 14.32 10.68 3.31
C HIS A 439 14.73 9.24 2.96
N TYR A 440 13.86 8.45 2.34
CA TYR A 440 14.22 7.12 1.85
C TYR A 440 15.30 7.12 0.74
N GLN A 441 15.69 8.28 0.19
CA GLN A 441 16.83 8.40 -0.73
C GLN A 441 18.19 8.36 -0.01
N GLN A 442 18.27 8.95 1.19
CA GLN A 442 19.52 9.09 1.92
C GLN A 442 20.05 7.75 2.42
N ASP A 443 19.15 6.77 2.62
CA ASP A 443 19.51 5.42 3.09
C ASP A 443 20.07 4.50 1.99
N LYS A 444 20.13 4.96 0.72
CA LYS A 444 20.65 4.18 -0.42
C LYS A 444 22.10 4.50 -0.79
N ASN A 445 22.70 5.54 -0.23
CA ASN A 445 24.08 5.97 -0.45
C ASN A 445 24.94 5.60 0.76
#